data_31ec83820207469fcda3462920cc9d91
#
_entry.id   31ec83820207469fcda3462920cc9d91
#
_cell.length_a   1.000
_cell.length_b   1.000
_cell.length_c   1.000
_cell.angle_alpha   90.00
_cell.angle_beta   90.00
_cell.angle_gamma   90.00
#
_symmetry.space_group_name_H-M   'P 1'
#
loop_
_entity.id
_entity.type
_entity.pdbx_description
1 polymer ?
#
loop_
_entity_poly.entity_id
_entity_poly.type
_entity_poly.pdbx_seq_one_letter_code
_entity_poly.pdbx_strand_id
1 'polypeptide(L)'
;MSAATDTRRPRTAADRLGLPALRGHGLFITGNLIDSVGNGMLLPLGLLYFTDVQGLPLARVGAAMTIGQALALPVTFLAGRLMDRIGPRGVVVWANVLCAVGFALFLLAHEPWHVAGVYVLVQAGINMYFTAQRTLITHVTPADERRSWFAFTGSLRNVGLAAGSAAAVGALTVFGNGSLRWMIALDAATYLLAAACFATLTTTPPRPDGTPPSALVTRADHTRRYLLLVALNIPYVLAQAALAVLVAVYTTRALELPASAASLLFVVNTVIVSACSTAVTAHLAPKVPRHAVVAGYLIMAFGVWAFALPALPGAASTAWAALVVAIVLFSLAEILLGPALSELSVSLTPQAAGGFTQGLYQFSWAVGMVAAPALFTALLEADPLLPWGVEAAACLIAVLAAPALKAPNRHRRRNPR
;
A
#
# COMPACT_ATOMS: atom_id res chain seq x y z
N MET A 1 -20.11 41.68 -29.67
CA MET A 1 -18.86 40.89 -29.72
C MET A 1 -18.03 41.25 -28.51
N SER A 2 -18.15 40.50 -27.44
CA SER A 2 -17.32 40.64 -26.23
C SER A 2 -16.45 39.42 -26.16
N ALA A 3 -15.16 39.60 -26.41
CA ALA A 3 -14.16 38.57 -26.29
C ALA A 3 -13.94 38.31 -24.79
N ALA A 4 -14.43 37.18 -24.30
CA ALA A 4 -14.06 36.69 -22.98
C ALA A 4 -12.58 36.34 -23.00
N THR A 5 -11.73 37.18 -22.45
CA THR A 5 -10.33 36.93 -22.17
C THR A 5 -10.27 35.78 -21.16
N ASP A 6 -9.94 34.59 -21.67
CA ASP A 6 -9.58 33.39 -20.90
C ASP A 6 -8.27 33.68 -20.14
N THR A 7 -8.36 34.32 -18.98
CA THR A 7 -7.22 34.55 -18.08
C THR A 7 -6.86 33.23 -17.40
N ARG A 8 -6.18 32.33 -18.12
CA ARG A 8 -5.52 31.17 -17.53
C ARG A 8 -4.52 31.67 -16.50
N ARG A 9 -4.86 31.54 -15.23
CA ARG A 9 -3.91 31.76 -14.12
C ARG A 9 -2.65 30.95 -14.41
N PRO A 10 -1.44 31.51 -14.23
CA PRO A 10 -0.20 30.76 -14.39
C PRO A 10 -0.24 29.54 -13.46
N ARG A 11 -0.01 28.35 -14.05
CA ARG A 11 0.03 27.09 -13.29
C ARG A 11 1.13 27.18 -12.23
N THR A 12 0.75 27.03 -10.95
CA THR A 12 1.69 26.99 -9.83
C THR A 12 2.57 25.74 -9.91
N ALA A 13 3.69 25.70 -9.19
CA ALA A 13 4.53 24.50 -9.10
C ALA A 13 3.71 23.31 -8.55
N ALA A 14 2.79 23.55 -7.61
CA ALA A 14 1.89 22.54 -7.08
C ALA A 14 0.97 21.95 -8.17
N ASP A 15 0.42 22.80 -9.07
CA ASP A 15 -0.42 22.34 -10.20
C ASP A 15 0.39 21.48 -11.19
N ARG A 16 1.67 21.83 -11.42
CA ARG A 16 2.56 21.04 -12.30
C ARG A 16 2.88 19.68 -11.71
N LEU A 17 3.07 19.62 -10.40
CA LEU A 17 3.34 18.38 -9.66
C LEU A 17 2.07 17.56 -9.38
N GLY A 18 0.88 18.05 -9.74
CA GLY A 18 -0.38 17.35 -9.49
C GLY A 18 -0.70 17.19 -8.00
N LEU A 19 -0.17 18.07 -7.16
CA LEU A 19 -0.42 18.03 -5.72
C LEU A 19 -1.88 18.42 -5.44
N PRO A 20 -2.57 17.70 -4.54
CA PRO A 20 -3.89 18.09 -4.10
C PRO A 20 -3.83 19.38 -3.25
N ALA A 21 -4.98 19.96 -2.91
CA ALA A 21 -5.06 21.14 -2.05
C ALA A 21 -4.60 20.82 -0.62
N LEU A 22 -3.34 21.13 -0.28
CA LEU A 22 -2.73 20.76 1.01
C LEU A 22 -3.16 21.67 2.17
N ARG A 23 -3.69 22.87 1.88
CA ARG A 23 -4.10 23.84 2.91
C ARG A 23 -5.21 23.27 3.79
N GLY A 24 -5.04 23.36 5.11
CA GLY A 24 -6.00 22.84 6.10
C GLY A 24 -5.79 21.35 6.43
N HIS A 25 -4.93 20.62 5.71
CA HIS A 25 -4.70 19.20 5.92
C HIS A 25 -3.37 18.87 6.63
N GLY A 26 -2.72 19.88 7.24
CA GLY A 26 -1.40 19.73 7.85
C GLY A 26 -1.32 18.60 8.87
N LEU A 27 -2.27 18.50 9.79
CA LEU A 27 -2.30 17.43 10.81
C LEU A 27 -2.46 16.04 10.19
N PHE A 28 -3.27 15.91 9.13
CA PHE A 28 -3.44 14.65 8.40
C PHE A 28 -2.12 14.25 7.70
N ILE A 29 -1.46 15.19 7.05
CA ILE A 29 -0.18 14.98 6.36
C ILE A 29 0.91 14.59 7.37
N THR A 30 1.03 15.35 8.45
CA THR A 30 2.02 15.11 9.51
C THR A 30 1.80 13.76 10.18
N GLY A 31 0.55 13.41 10.51
CA GLY A 31 0.21 12.11 11.10
C GLY A 31 0.60 10.94 10.19
N ASN A 32 0.28 11.03 8.88
CA ASN A 32 0.67 9.99 7.90
C ASN A 32 2.20 9.91 7.73
N LEU A 33 2.91 11.03 7.73
CA LEU A 33 4.36 11.03 7.59
C LEU A 33 5.04 10.38 8.81
N ILE A 34 4.63 10.77 10.02
CA ILE A 34 5.17 10.24 11.28
C ILE A 34 4.91 8.73 11.37
N ASP A 35 3.68 8.28 11.10
CA ASP A 35 3.32 6.86 11.02
C ASP A 35 4.21 6.10 10.03
N SER A 36 4.48 6.70 8.86
CA SER A 36 5.29 6.06 7.82
C SER A 36 6.78 6.00 8.17
N VAL A 37 7.30 7.00 8.86
CA VAL A 37 8.69 7.01 9.37
C VAL A 37 8.87 5.90 10.39
N GLY A 38 7.94 5.75 11.34
CA GLY A 38 7.94 4.65 12.29
C GLY A 38 7.95 3.29 11.60
N ASN A 39 7.01 3.06 10.68
CA ASN A 39 6.97 1.83 9.88
C ASN A 39 8.30 1.54 9.14
N GLY A 40 8.97 2.58 8.63
CA GLY A 40 10.26 2.43 7.95
C GLY A 40 11.39 1.99 8.90
N MET A 41 11.34 2.40 10.15
CA MET A 41 12.31 1.96 11.16
C MET A 41 12.11 0.50 11.55
N LEU A 42 10.89 -0.01 11.54
CA LEU A 42 10.54 -1.38 11.93
C LEU A 42 11.15 -2.45 11.01
N LEU A 43 11.14 -2.25 9.70
CA LEU A 43 11.53 -3.27 8.71
C LEU A 43 12.88 -3.95 9.01
N PRO A 44 13.96 -3.23 9.36
CA PRO A 44 15.22 -3.84 9.74
C PRO A 44 15.29 -4.25 11.21
N LEU A 45 14.47 -3.68 12.09
CA LEU A 45 14.69 -3.76 13.54
C LEU A 45 14.12 -5.00 14.21
N GLY A 46 12.94 -5.45 13.79
CA GLY A 46 12.24 -6.51 14.52
C GLY A 46 13.03 -7.81 14.58
N LEU A 47 13.56 -8.26 13.45
CA LEU A 47 14.34 -9.50 13.38
C LEU A 47 15.66 -9.37 14.13
N LEU A 48 16.43 -8.31 13.84
CA LEU A 48 17.75 -8.06 14.45
C LEU A 48 17.65 -7.90 15.97
N TYR A 49 16.61 -7.21 16.48
CA TYR A 49 16.44 -7.04 17.91
C TYR A 49 16.29 -8.38 18.62
N PHE A 50 15.44 -9.27 18.10
CA PHE A 50 15.20 -10.55 18.76
C PHE A 50 16.36 -11.55 18.57
N THR A 51 17.08 -11.49 17.44
CA THR A 51 18.22 -12.40 17.21
C THR A 51 19.50 -11.88 17.87
N ASP A 52 19.85 -10.62 17.69
CA ASP A 52 21.17 -10.11 18.07
C ASP A 52 21.20 -9.52 19.47
N VAL A 53 20.06 -8.95 19.95
CA VAL A 53 20.00 -8.36 21.29
C VAL A 53 19.41 -9.32 22.32
N GLN A 54 18.36 -10.08 21.95
CA GLN A 54 17.73 -11.04 22.84
C GLN A 54 18.30 -12.45 22.73
N GLY A 55 19.14 -12.71 21.70
CA GLY A 55 19.80 -14.02 21.51
C GLY A 55 18.84 -15.17 21.12
N LEU A 56 17.65 -14.85 20.62
CA LEU A 56 16.68 -15.87 20.24
C LEU A 56 17.06 -16.52 18.89
N PRO A 57 16.86 -17.85 18.72
CA PRO A 57 17.15 -18.52 17.46
C PRO A 57 16.34 -17.96 16.29
N LEU A 58 17.00 -17.60 15.18
CA LEU A 58 16.41 -16.99 13.99
C LEU A 58 15.15 -17.72 13.49
N ALA A 59 15.20 -19.06 13.41
CA ALA A 59 14.07 -19.86 12.95
C ALA A 59 12.83 -19.72 13.87
N ARG A 60 13.04 -19.65 15.21
CA ARG A 60 11.95 -19.47 16.18
C ARG A 60 11.36 -18.09 16.10
N VAL A 61 12.19 -17.05 15.95
CA VAL A 61 11.74 -15.68 15.74
C VAL A 61 10.92 -15.56 14.47
N GLY A 62 11.45 -16.07 13.33
CA GLY A 62 10.73 -16.06 12.06
C GLY A 62 9.37 -16.78 12.11
N ALA A 63 9.32 -17.95 12.75
CA ALA A 63 8.08 -18.69 12.96
C ALA A 63 7.09 -17.90 13.83
N ALA A 64 7.56 -17.31 14.93
CA ALA A 64 6.74 -16.50 15.84
C ALA A 64 6.16 -15.27 15.13
N MET A 65 6.96 -14.56 14.33
CA MET A 65 6.51 -13.43 13.51
C MET A 65 5.44 -13.86 12.50
N THR A 66 5.65 -14.97 11.81
CA THR A 66 4.68 -15.51 10.83
C THR A 66 3.36 -15.90 11.50
N ILE A 67 3.42 -16.59 12.64
CA ILE A 67 2.23 -16.94 13.44
C ILE A 67 1.50 -15.67 13.88
N GLY A 68 2.22 -14.68 14.42
CA GLY A 68 1.63 -13.42 14.85
C GLY A 68 0.92 -12.68 13.71
N GLN A 69 1.54 -12.64 12.53
CA GLN A 69 0.96 -12.05 11.34
C GLN A 69 -0.31 -12.79 10.87
N ALA A 70 -0.27 -14.13 10.86
CA ALA A 70 -1.42 -14.95 10.46
C ALA A 70 -2.60 -14.80 11.45
N LEU A 71 -2.34 -14.79 12.76
CA LEU A 71 -3.36 -14.58 13.77
C LEU A 71 -3.99 -13.19 13.73
N ALA A 72 -3.30 -12.20 13.20
CA ALA A 72 -3.83 -10.84 13.02
C ALA A 72 -4.75 -10.68 11.79
N LEU A 73 -4.84 -11.66 10.88
CA LEU A 73 -5.68 -11.57 9.67
C LEU A 73 -7.16 -11.27 9.97
N PRO A 74 -7.84 -11.93 10.94
CA PRO A 74 -9.24 -11.66 11.23
C PRO A 74 -9.53 -10.24 11.73
N VAL A 75 -8.49 -9.54 12.23
CA VAL A 75 -8.63 -8.18 12.75
C VAL A 75 -9.10 -7.20 11.67
N THR A 76 -8.84 -7.47 10.39
CA THR A 76 -9.34 -6.64 9.28
C THR A 76 -10.86 -6.52 9.31
N PHE A 77 -11.58 -7.60 9.61
CA PHE A 77 -13.04 -7.61 9.71
C PHE A 77 -13.54 -6.95 11.00
N LEU A 78 -12.80 -7.15 12.11
CA LEU A 78 -13.10 -6.48 13.39
C LEU A 78 -12.91 -4.96 13.24
N ALA A 79 -11.83 -4.53 12.60
CA ALA A 79 -11.56 -3.13 12.28
C ALA A 79 -12.68 -2.52 11.44
N GLY A 80 -13.18 -3.26 10.45
CA GLY A 80 -14.32 -2.84 9.64
C GLY A 80 -15.57 -2.59 10.49
N ARG A 81 -15.93 -3.54 11.35
CA ARG A 81 -17.08 -3.38 12.27
C ARG A 81 -16.89 -2.24 13.26
N LEU A 82 -15.67 -2.07 13.76
CA LEU A 82 -15.33 -0.98 14.67
C LEU A 82 -15.45 0.36 13.94
N MET A 83 -15.01 0.44 12.68
CA MET A 83 -15.14 1.63 11.84
C MET A 83 -16.61 2.06 11.65
N ASP A 84 -17.54 1.10 11.52
CA ASP A 84 -18.97 1.39 11.42
C ASP A 84 -19.53 1.99 12.74
N ARG A 85 -18.88 1.73 13.90
CA ARG A 85 -19.32 2.22 15.22
C ARG A 85 -18.70 3.56 15.63
N ILE A 86 -17.36 3.65 15.53
CA ILE A 86 -16.58 4.81 16.04
C ILE A 86 -16.04 5.72 14.94
N GLY A 87 -16.32 5.36 13.67
CA GLY A 87 -15.84 6.08 12.50
C GLY A 87 -14.38 5.76 12.13
N PRO A 88 -13.95 6.13 10.91
CA PRO A 88 -12.60 5.80 10.41
C PRO A 88 -11.50 6.51 11.20
N ARG A 89 -11.72 7.75 11.65
CA ARG A 89 -10.77 8.47 12.51
C ARG A 89 -10.49 7.73 13.82
N GLY A 90 -11.55 7.30 14.50
CA GLY A 90 -11.42 6.55 15.75
C GLY A 90 -10.62 5.27 15.57
N VAL A 91 -10.87 4.52 14.50
CA VAL A 91 -10.12 3.28 14.21
C VAL A 91 -8.65 3.57 13.91
N VAL A 92 -8.32 4.62 13.14
CA VAL A 92 -6.92 5.02 12.86
C VAL A 92 -6.19 5.41 14.15
N VAL A 93 -6.84 6.15 15.06
CA VAL A 93 -6.25 6.52 16.36
C VAL A 93 -5.95 5.25 17.18
N TRP A 94 -6.93 4.36 17.35
CA TRP A 94 -6.74 3.13 18.10
C TRP A 94 -5.73 2.18 17.45
N ALA A 95 -5.65 2.14 16.13
CA ALA A 95 -4.64 1.39 15.39
C ALA A 95 -3.22 1.83 15.75
N ASN A 96 -2.99 3.14 15.76
CA ASN A 96 -1.70 3.71 16.15
C ASN A 96 -1.38 3.46 17.64
N VAL A 97 -2.37 3.60 18.54
CA VAL A 97 -2.18 3.28 19.96
C VAL A 97 -1.82 1.80 20.13
N LEU A 98 -2.49 0.90 19.39
CA LEU A 98 -2.20 -0.53 19.46
C LEU A 98 -0.78 -0.86 18.94
N CYS A 99 -0.34 -0.21 17.84
CA CYS A 99 1.04 -0.32 17.40
C CYS A 99 2.03 0.18 18.46
N ALA A 100 1.78 1.35 19.05
CA ALA A 100 2.63 1.90 20.10
C ALA A 100 2.77 0.95 21.31
N VAL A 101 1.65 0.38 21.77
CA VAL A 101 1.65 -0.64 22.85
C VAL A 101 2.42 -1.88 22.40
N GLY A 102 2.19 -2.36 21.19
CA GLY A 102 2.92 -3.49 20.61
C GLY A 102 4.43 -3.25 20.63
N PHE A 103 4.91 -2.10 20.14
CA PHE A 103 6.34 -1.76 20.14
C PHE A 103 6.92 -1.57 21.54
N ALA A 104 6.17 -0.98 22.48
CA ALA A 104 6.60 -0.91 23.87
C ALA A 104 6.79 -2.31 24.47
N LEU A 105 5.88 -3.24 24.16
CA LEU A 105 5.96 -4.64 24.61
C LEU A 105 7.08 -5.44 23.90
N PHE A 106 7.58 -5.01 22.73
CA PHE A 106 8.78 -5.59 22.11
C PHE A 106 9.97 -5.60 23.07
N LEU A 107 10.12 -4.52 23.84
CA LEU A 107 11.23 -4.38 24.79
C LEU A 107 11.16 -5.38 25.97
N LEU A 108 9.98 -5.94 26.21
CA LEU A 108 9.72 -6.91 27.28
C LEU A 108 9.65 -8.36 26.77
N ALA A 109 9.78 -8.56 25.45
CA ALA A 109 9.66 -9.89 24.85
C ALA A 109 11.02 -10.62 24.89
N HIS A 110 11.11 -11.69 25.69
CA HIS A 110 12.32 -12.51 25.88
C HIS A 110 12.17 -13.95 25.40
N GLU A 111 10.96 -14.36 25.04
CA GLU A 111 10.65 -15.72 24.60
C GLU A 111 9.94 -15.70 23.24
N PRO A 112 10.07 -16.75 22.39
CA PRO A 112 9.42 -16.78 21.07
C PRO A 112 7.91 -16.57 21.10
N TRP A 113 7.20 -17.06 22.13
CA TRP A 113 5.76 -16.85 22.23
C TRP A 113 5.39 -15.40 22.62
N HIS A 114 6.26 -14.68 23.36
CA HIS A 114 6.11 -13.23 23.55
C HIS A 114 6.23 -12.51 22.20
N VAL A 115 7.22 -12.91 21.36
CA VAL A 115 7.40 -12.34 20.01
C VAL A 115 6.14 -12.54 19.19
N ALA A 116 5.54 -13.74 19.18
CA ALA A 116 4.28 -13.99 18.48
C ALA A 116 3.15 -13.07 18.97
N GLY A 117 2.97 -12.95 20.30
CA GLY A 117 1.93 -12.11 20.89
C GLY A 117 2.09 -10.63 20.53
N VAL A 118 3.30 -10.12 20.60
CA VAL A 118 3.61 -8.73 20.24
C VAL A 118 3.39 -8.49 18.74
N TYR A 119 3.78 -9.44 17.91
CA TYR A 119 3.51 -9.36 16.46
C TYR A 119 2.03 -9.39 16.13
N VAL A 120 1.20 -10.15 16.89
CA VAL A 120 -0.27 -10.07 16.76
C VAL A 120 -0.74 -8.63 16.98
N LEU A 121 -0.28 -7.96 18.04
CA LEU A 121 -0.70 -6.61 18.37
C LEU A 121 -0.30 -5.60 17.30
N VAL A 122 0.97 -5.63 16.87
CA VAL A 122 1.50 -4.71 15.85
C VAL A 122 0.78 -4.92 14.52
N GLN A 123 0.66 -6.17 14.05
CA GLN A 123 -0.02 -6.47 12.79
C GLN A 123 -1.53 -6.21 12.85
N ALA A 124 -2.15 -6.38 14.03
CA ALA A 124 -3.52 -5.95 14.25
C ALA A 124 -3.67 -4.44 14.07
N GLY A 125 -2.79 -3.65 14.69
CA GLY A 125 -2.74 -2.20 14.51
C GLY A 125 -2.56 -1.79 13.05
N ILE A 126 -1.58 -2.38 12.36
CA ILE A 126 -1.31 -2.12 10.93
C ILE A 126 -2.55 -2.46 10.07
N ASN A 127 -3.17 -3.62 10.29
CA ASN A 127 -4.37 -4.02 9.56
C ASN A 127 -5.57 -3.09 9.83
N MET A 128 -5.76 -2.66 11.08
CA MET A 128 -6.78 -1.68 11.46
C MET A 128 -6.54 -0.34 10.75
N TYR A 129 -5.31 0.15 10.77
CA TYR A 129 -4.92 1.40 10.12
C TYR A 129 -5.27 1.38 8.63
N PHE A 130 -4.79 0.38 7.87
CA PHE A 130 -5.06 0.29 6.44
C PHE A 130 -6.51 0.00 6.09
N THR A 131 -7.28 -0.66 6.97
CA THR A 131 -8.72 -0.82 6.79
C THR A 131 -9.43 0.53 6.84
N ALA A 132 -9.06 1.41 7.75
CA ALA A 132 -9.77 2.66 8.01
C ALA A 132 -9.21 3.88 7.25
N GLN A 133 -7.90 3.89 6.94
CA GLN A 133 -7.22 5.04 6.32
C GLN A 133 -7.86 5.46 4.99
N ARG A 134 -8.20 4.49 4.12
CA ARG A 134 -8.84 4.79 2.83
C ARG A 134 -10.17 5.53 3.00
N THR A 135 -10.97 5.12 3.96
CA THR A 135 -12.22 5.80 4.30
C THR A 135 -11.95 7.15 4.96
N LEU A 136 -10.94 7.25 5.84
CA LEU A 136 -10.56 8.52 6.46
C LEU A 136 -10.16 9.57 5.41
N ILE A 137 -9.39 9.19 4.40
CA ILE A 137 -9.05 10.08 3.28
C ILE A 137 -10.32 10.69 2.68
N THR A 138 -11.37 9.91 2.45
CA THR A 138 -12.61 10.42 1.87
C THR A 138 -13.42 11.34 2.80
N HIS A 139 -13.15 11.31 4.10
CA HIS A 139 -13.78 12.19 5.10
C HIS A 139 -13.04 13.52 5.28
N VAL A 140 -11.77 13.58 4.87
CA VAL A 140 -10.93 14.78 5.00
C VAL A 140 -10.65 15.46 3.67
N THR A 141 -11.02 14.83 2.53
CA THR A 141 -10.67 15.34 1.20
C THR A 141 -11.89 15.51 0.28
N PRO A 142 -11.87 16.48 -0.63
CA PRO A 142 -12.92 16.66 -1.64
C PRO A 142 -13.05 15.44 -2.55
N ALA A 143 -14.28 15.20 -3.06
CA ALA A 143 -14.57 14.01 -3.85
C ALA A 143 -13.85 13.97 -5.21
N ASP A 144 -13.60 15.11 -5.81
CA ASP A 144 -12.92 15.28 -7.10
C ASP A 144 -11.39 15.16 -7.01
N GLU A 145 -10.81 15.36 -5.81
CA GLU A 145 -9.38 15.23 -5.57
C GLU A 145 -8.95 13.88 -4.96
N ARG A 146 -9.89 12.98 -4.65
CA ARG A 146 -9.63 11.72 -3.92
C ARG A 146 -8.46 10.92 -4.51
N ARG A 147 -8.40 10.75 -5.83
CA ARG A 147 -7.32 10.00 -6.47
C ARG A 147 -5.97 10.66 -6.27
N SER A 148 -5.90 11.98 -6.42
CA SER A 148 -4.67 12.74 -6.16
C SER A 148 -4.23 12.61 -4.70
N TRP A 149 -5.19 12.58 -3.76
CA TRP A 149 -4.91 12.34 -2.34
C TRP A 149 -4.42 10.90 -2.08
N PHE A 150 -4.97 9.89 -2.74
CA PHE A 150 -4.43 8.52 -2.64
C PHE A 150 -3.01 8.43 -3.21
N ALA A 151 -2.73 9.08 -4.33
CA ALA A 151 -1.39 9.15 -4.90
C ALA A 151 -0.42 9.89 -3.98
N PHE A 152 -0.83 11.04 -3.45
CA PHE A 152 -0.03 11.85 -2.54
C PHE A 152 0.28 11.11 -1.23
N THR A 153 -0.70 10.49 -0.59
CA THR A 153 -0.48 9.72 0.65
C THR A 153 0.39 8.49 0.40
N GLY A 154 0.29 7.85 -0.77
CA GLY A 154 1.21 6.79 -1.19
C GLY A 154 2.65 7.29 -1.32
N SER A 155 2.87 8.40 -2.03
CA SER A 155 4.20 9.05 -2.14
C SER A 155 4.75 9.45 -0.77
N LEU A 156 3.93 10.06 0.07
CA LEU A 156 4.30 10.48 1.42
C LEU A 156 4.73 9.28 2.28
N ARG A 157 4.00 8.18 2.15
CA ARG A 157 4.35 6.92 2.82
C ARG A 157 5.71 6.40 2.37
N ASN A 158 5.99 6.35 1.07
CA ASN A 158 7.28 5.88 0.56
C ASN A 158 8.44 6.75 1.02
N VAL A 159 8.25 8.09 1.04
CA VAL A 159 9.24 9.03 1.60
C VAL A 159 9.46 8.77 3.09
N GLY A 160 8.38 8.58 3.86
CA GLY A 160 8.45 8.28 5.29
C GLY A 160 9.16 6.96 5.57
N LEU A 161 8.81 5.88 4.84
CA LEU A 161 9.48 4.58 4.93
C LEU A 161 10.98 4.69 4.62
N ALA A 162 11.36 5.39 3.55
CA ALA A 162 12.76 5.58 3.19
C ALA A 162 13.52 6.38 4.25
N ALA A 163 12.92 7.46 4.77
CA ALA A 163 13.52 8.26 5.83
C ALA A 163 13.69 7.47 7.13
N GLY A 164 12.68 6.70 7.53
CA GLY A 164 12.74 5.82 8.70
C GLY A 164 13.80 4.74 8.56
N SER A 165 13.86 4.05 7.41
CA SER A 165 14.88 3.03 7.14
C SER A 165 16.29 3.63 7.11
N ALA A 166 16.47 4.81 6.52
CA ALA A 166 17.76 5.52 6.53
C ALA A 166 18.18 5.91 7.95
N ALA A 167 17.24 6.40 8.77
CA ALA A 167 17.49 6.70 10.18
C ALA A 167 17.91 5.44 10.97
N ALA A 168 17.23 4.31 10.70
CA ALA A 168 17.54 3.02 11.30
C ALA A 168 18.97 2.56 10.96
N VAL A 169 19.32 2.56 9.67
CA VAL A 169 20.67 2.21 9.20
C VAL A 169 21.71 3.15 9.79
N GLY A 170 21.46 4.46 9.77
CA GLY A 170 22.36 5.45 10.35
C GLY A 170 22.61 5.23 11.84
N ALA A 171 21.56 4.93 12.62
CA ALA A 171 21.71 4.66 14.04
C ALA A 171 22.50 3.36 14.30
N LEU A 172 22.24 2.30 13.53
CA LEU A 172 22.99 1.04 13.63
C LEU A 172 24.47 1.20 13.27
N THR A 173 24.80 2.01 12.25
CA THR A 173 26.20 2.22 11.84
C THR A 173 26.99 3.05 12.86
N VAL A 174 26.36 4.02 13.51
CA VAL A 174 27.01 4.92 14.46
C VAL A 174 27.04 4.33 15.88
N PHE A 175 25.95 3.72 16.34
CA PHE A 175 25.77 3.28 17.72
C PHE A 175 25.71 1.74 17.89
N GLY A 176 25.79 1.00 16.78
CA GLY A 176 25.71 -0.47 16.80
C GLY A 176 24.38 -1.01 17.33
N ASN A 177 24.35 -2.30 17.67
CA ASN A 177 23.12 -2.98 18.13
C ASN A 177 22.53 -2.43 19.44
N GLY A 178 23.32 -1.66 20.22
CA GLY A 178 22.82 -0.98 21.42
C GLY A 178 21.75 0.08 21.14
N SER A 179 21.72 0.62 19.91
CA SER A 179 20.71 1.60 19.48
C SER A 179 19.31 0.98 19.27
N LEU A 180 19.21 -0.33 19.05
CA LEU A 180 17.96 -1.01 18.70
C LEU A 180 16.85 -0.79 19.73
N ARG A 181 17.18 -0.81 21.03
CA ARG A 181 16.21 -0.54 22.10
C ARG A 181 15.63 0.86 22.03
N TRP A 182 16.50 1.87 21.84
CA TRP A 182 16.06 3.26 21.72
C TRP A 182 15.25 3.50 20.46
N MET A 183 15.60 2.84 19.38
CA MET A 183 14.85 2.96 18.12
C MET A 183 13.46 2.36 18.23
N ILE A 184 13.29 1.21 18.90
CA ILE A 184 11.98 0.62 19.18
C ILE A 184 11.14 1.54 20.08
N ALA A 185 11.77 2.14 21.10
CA ALA A 185 11.07 3.10 21.98
C ALA A 185 10.67 4.37 21.21
N LEU A 186 11.53 4.86 20.33
CA LEU A 186 11.24 6.01 19.47
C LEU A 186 10.10 5.68 18.48
N ASP A 187 10.10 4.47 17.91
CA ASP A 187 9.04 4.02 17.02
C ASP A 187 7.69 3.97 17.77
N ALA A 188 7.64 3.42 18.99
CA ALA A 188 6.44 3.48 19.82
C ALA A 188 5.98 4.93 20.07
N ALA A 189 6.90 5.86 20.29
CA ALA A 189 6.58 7.27 20.47
C ALA A 189 6.05 7.93 19.18
N THR A 190 6.59 7.57 18.00
CA THR A 190 6.07 8.08 16.71
C THR A 190 4.63 7.65 16.47
N TYR A 191 4.25 6.43 16.81
CA TYR A 191 2.85 5.99 16.74
C TYR A 191 1.93 6.75 17.69
N LEU A 192 2.36 7.06 18.92
CA LEU A 192 1.56 7.89 19.84
C LEU A 192 1.40 9.32 19.30
N LEU A 193 2.45 9.89 18.71
CA LEU A 193 2.38 11.21 18.12
C LEU A 193 1.47 11.22 16.88
N ALA A 194 1.54 10.19 16.04
CA ALA A 194 0.61 10.01 14.91
C ALA A 194 -0.83 9.88 15.41
N ALA A 195 -1.08 9.07 16.46
CA ALA A 195 -2.39 8.95 17.09
C ALA A 195 -2.93 10.31 17.57
N ALA A 196 -2.09 11.14 18.20
CA ALA A 196 -2.45 12.49 18.64
C ALA A 196 -2.81 13.39 17.45
N CYS A 197 -2.03 13.36 16.36
CA CYS A 197 -2.34 14.10 15.14
C CYS A 197 -3.70 13.67 14.55
N PHE A 198 -3.97 12.38 14.48
CA PHE A 198 -5.25 11.87 13.96
C PHE A 198 -6.43 12.16 14.90
N ALA A 199 -6.22 12.13 16.22
CA ALA A 199 -7.26 12.42 17.21
C ALA A 199 -7.78 13.86 17.14
N THR A 200 -6.92 14.81 16.72
CA THR A 200 -7.29 16.22 16.62
C THR A 200 -7.88 16.62 15.26
N LEU A 201 -7.97 15.66 14.29
CA LEU A 201 -8.56 15.93 12.99
C LEU A 201 -10.06 16.22 13.11
N THR A 202 -10.50 17.27 12.43
CA THR A 202 -11.93 17.48 12.17
C THR A 202 -12.30 16.68 10.92
N THR A 203 -13.22 15.73 11.08
CA THR A 203 -13.72 14.92 9.96
C THR A 203 -15.15 15.29 9.66
N THR A 204 -15.44 15.59 8.40
CA THR A 204 -16.81 15.76 7.93
C THR A 204 -17.18 14.50 7.14
N PRO A 205 -18.14 13.69 7.63
CA PRO A 205 -18.62 12.56 6.85
C PRO A 205 -19.09 13.07 5.47
N PRO A 206 -18.78 12.34 4.37
CA PRO A 206 -19.31 12.71 3.07
C PRO A 206 -20.83 12.85 3.19
N ARG A 207 -21.38 13.99 2.82
CA ARG A 207 -22.84 14.15 2.72
C ARG A 207 -23.35 13.05 1.80
N PRO A 208 -24.38 12.27 2.20
CA PRO A 208 -25.08 11.45 1.26
C PRO A 208 -25.53 12.39 0.14
N ASP A 209 -24.97 12.24 -1.08
CA ASP A 209 -25.54 12.90 -2.24
C ASP A 209 -27.00 12.46 -2.19
N GLY A 210 -27.95 13.42 -2.03
CA GLY A 210 -29.38 13.16 -1.83
C GLY A 210 -30.08 12.45 -3.00
N THR A 211 -29.34 11.71 -3.77
CA THR A 211 -29.77 10.79 -4.80
C THR A 211 -30.06 9.45 -4.14
N PRO A 212 -31.33 9.05 -4.03
CA PRO A 212 -31.65 7.69 -3.59
C PRO A 212 -30.86 6.70 -4.47
N PRO A 213 -30.34 5.59 -3.89
CA PRO A 213 -29.69 4.55 -4.67
C PRO A 213 -30.58 4.23 -5.85
N SER A 214 -30.06 4.35 -7.08
CA SER A 214 -30.81 4.02 -8.26
C SER A 214 -31.38 2.61 -8.05
N ALA A 215 -32.70 2.50 -8.00
CA ALA A 215 -33.43 1.24 -7.74
C ALA A 215 -33.15 0.11 -8.76
N LEU A 216 -32.29 0.41 -9.74
CA LEU A 216 -31.88 -0.50 -10.81
C LEU A 216 -30.60 -1.32 -10.52
N VAL A 217 -29.89 -1.06 -9.40
CA VAL A 217 -28.70 -1.85 -9.04
C VAL A 217 -29.05 -2.68 -7.82
N THR A 218 -29.17 -3.99 -8.00
CA THR A 218 -29.51 -4.91 -6.92
C THR A 218 -28.35 -4.99 -5.91
N ARG A 219 -28.67 -5.31 -4.65
CA ARG A 219 -27.65 -5.56 -3.60
C ARG A 219 -26.65 -6.64 -4.02
N ALA A 220 -27.11 -7.64 -4.78
CA ALA A 220 -26.27 -8.70 -5.33
C ALA A 220 -25.24 -8.17 -6.34
N ASP A 221 -25.62 -7.23 -7.23
CA ASP A 221 -24.71 -6.64 -8.21
C ASP A 221 -23.60 -5.81 -7.55
N HIS A 222 -23.92 -5.06 -6.50
CA HIS A 222 -22.92 -4.34 -5.71
C HIS A 222 -21.93 -5.29 -5.07
N THR A 223 -22.41 -6.36 -4.45
CA THR A 223 -21.57 -7.39 -3.82
C THR A 223 -20.66 -8.06 -4.84
N ARG A 224 -21.20 -8.46 -6.01
CA ARG A 224 -20.42 -9.10 -7.07
C ARG A 224 -19.30 -8.19 -7.60
N ARG A 225 -19.58 -6.90 -7.81
CA ARG A 225 -18.57 -5.93 -8.27
C ARG A 225 -17.49 -5.70 -7.25
N TYR A 226 -17.87 -5.66 -5.97
CA TYR A 226 -16.90 -5.51 -4.90
C TYR A 226 -16.00 -6.74 -4.76
N LEU A 227 -16.56 -7.95 -4.85
CA LEU A 227 -15.78 -9.19 -4.87
C LEU A 227 -14.84 -9.26 -6.07
N LEU A 228 -15.29 -8.80 -7.25
CA LEU A 228 -14.42 -8.66 -8.41
C LEU A 228 -13.27 -7.68 -8.15
N LEU A 229 -13.53 -6.54 -7.51
CA LEU A 229 -12.47 -5.61 -7.13
C LEU A 229 -11.46 -6.25 -6.19
N VAL A 230 -11.94 -7.00 -5.18
CA VAL A 230 -11.08 -7.74 -4.24
C VAL A 230 -10.23 -8.78 -4.97
N ALA A 231 -10.82 -9.53 -5.90
CA ALA A 231 -10.09 -10.48 -6.73
C ALA A 231 -9.05 -9.80 -7.63
N LEU A 232 -9.42 -8.67 -8.24
CA LEU A 232 -8.50 -7.84 -9.04
C LEU A 232 -7.39 -7.20 -8.22
N ASN A 233 -7.56 -7.04 -6.91
CA ASN A 233 -6.49 -6.53 -6.05
C ASN A 233 -5.38 -7.58 -5.80
N ILE A 234 -5.67 -8.87 -5.93
CA ILE A 234 -4.71 -9.95 -5.63
C ILE A 234 -3.45 -9.88 -6.49
N PRO A 235 -3.51 -9.78 -7.85
CA PRO A 235 -2.30 -9.63 -8.66
C PRO A 235 -1.46 -8.42 -8.25
N TYR A 236 -2.09 -7.30 -7.92
CA TYR A 236 -1.37 -6.12 -7.48
C TYR A 236 -0.64 -6.34 -6.13
N VAL A 237 -1.27 -7.03 -5.19
CA VAL A 237 -0.64 -7.38 -3.90
C VAL A 237 0.52 -8.34 -4.11
N LEU A 238 0.36 -9.35 -4.97
CA LEU A 238 1.43 -10.30 -5.30
C LEU A 238 2.59 -9.61 -6.00
N ALA A 239 2.34 -8.70 -6.94
CA ALA A 239 3.39 -7.91 -7.57
C ALA A 239 4.18 -7.08 -6.54
N GLN A 240 3.50 -6.43 -5.59
CA GLN A 240 4.16 -5.69 -4.51
C GLN A 240 4.99 -6.61 -3.60
N ALA A 241 4.47 -7.79 -3.28
CA ALA A 241 5.21 -8.79 -2.52
C ALA A 241 6.39 -9.36 -3.31
N ALA A 242 6.26 -9.52 -4.64
CA ALA A 242 7.37 -9.93 -5.51
C ALA A 242 8.52 -8.93 -5.45
N LEU A 243 8.23 -7.63 -5.51
CA LEU A 243 9.26 -6.59 -5.36
C LEU A 243 9.96 -6.66 -4.00
N ALA A 244 9.19 -6.91 -2.93
CA ALA A 244 9.72 -6.94 -1.57
C ALA A 244 10.56 -8.21 -1.26
N VAL A 245 10.21 -9.35 -1.83
CA VAL A 245 10.78 -10.67 -1.46
C VAL A 245 11.42 -11.36 -2.65
N LEU A 246 10.69 -11.54 -3.76
CA LEU A 246 11.14 -12.34 -4.90
C LEU A 246 12.35 -11.71 -5.59
N VAL A 247 12.33 -10.39 -5.85
CA VAL A 247 13.41 -9.70 -6.58
C VAL A 247 14.77 -9.94 -5.91
N ALA A 248 14.83 -9.88 -4.58
CA ALA A 248 16.08 -10.11 -3.85
C ALA A 248 16.62 -11.53 -4.04
N VAL A 249 15.76 -12.53 -3.90
CA VAL A 249 16.15 -13.95 -4.05
C VAL A 249 16.46 -14.28 -5.51
N TYR A 250 15.65 -13.78 -6.44
CA TYR A 250 15.81 -13.98 -7.88
C TYR A 250 17.13 -13.40 -8.41
N THR A 251 17.42 -12.12 -8.07
CA THR A 251 18.65 -11.48 -8.55
C THR A 251 19.90 -12.14 -8.00
N THR A 252 19.88 -12.63 -6.75
CA THR A 252 21.06 -13.23 -6.12
C THR A 252 21.23 -14.70 -6.45
N ARG A 253 20.15 -15.50 -6.48
CA ARG A 253 20.25 -16.95 -6.68
C ARG A 253 20.07 -17.39 -8.13
N ALA A 254 19.16 -16.76 -8.88
CA ALA A 254 18.91 -17.17 -10.26
C ALA A 254 19.78 -16.41 -11.27
N LEU A 255 20.10 -15.13 -11.01
CA LEU A 255 20.92 -14.31 -11.90
C LEU A 255 22.37 -14.15 -11.41
N GLU A 256 22.72 -14.67 -10.23
CA GLU A 256 24.05 -14.58 -9.62
C GLU A 256 24.60 -13.13 -9.53
N LEU A 257 23.68 -12.15 -9.44
CA LEU A 257 24.03 -10.75 -9.28
C LEU A 257 24.32 -10.43 -7.80
N PRO A 258 25.13 -9.38 -7.52
CA PRO A 258 25.38 -8.97 -6.15
C PRO A 258 24.08 -8.51 -5.45
N ALA A 259 23.98 -8.69 -4.13
CA ALA A 259 22.80 -8.32 -3.34
C ALA A 259 22.43 -6.83 -3.47
N SER A 260 23.41 -5.98 -3.81
CA SER A 260 23.19 -4.55 -4.11
C SER A 260 22.28 -4.32 -5.31
N ALA A 261 22.17 -5.29 -6.24
CA ALA A 261 21.27 -5.18 -7.39
C ALA A 261 19.80 -5.05 -6.96
N ALA A 262 19.34 -5.93 -6.06
CA ALA A 262 17.97 -5.87 -5.53
C ALA A 262 17.71 -4.54 -4.79
N SER A 263 18.68 -4.11 -3.97
CA SER A 263 18.57 -2.84 -3.24
C SER A 263 18.49 -1.66 -4.20
N LEU A 264 19.26 -1.64 -5.26
CA LEU A 264 19.22 -0.59 -6.28
C LEU A 264 17.87 -0.54 -6.98
N LEU A 265 17.32 -1.69 -7.39
CA LEU A 265 16.00 -1.78 -8.02
C LEU A 265 14.91 -1.24 -7.08
N PHE A 266 14.96 -1.60 -5.80
CA PHE A 266 14.02 -1.11 -4.81
C PHE A 266 14.13 0.42 -4.62
N VAL A 267 15.33 0.97 -4.56
CA VAL A 267 15.56 2.42 -4.48
C VAL A 267 15.02 3.13 -5.71
N VAL A 268 15.29 2.61 -6.91
CA VAL A 268 14.79 3.19 -8.16
C VAL A 268 13.26 3.20 -8.17
N ASN A 269 12.59 2.10 -7.79
CA ASN A 269 11.14 2.06 -7.63
C ASN A 269 10.66 3.16 -6.66
N THR A 270 11.22 3.19 -5.45
CA THR A 270 10.84 4.15 -4.41
C THR A 270 10.97 5.60 -4.88
N VAL A 271 12.06 5.93 -5.57
CA VAL A 271 12.30 7.29 -6.12
C VAL A 271 11.26 7.62 -7.19
N ILE A 272 11.03 6.71 -8.15
CA ILE A 272 10.05 6.93 -9.23
C ILE A 272 8.65 7.12 -8.65
N VAL A 273 8.21 6.22 -7.76
CA VAL A 273 6.87 6.28 -7.17
C VAL A 273 6.71 7.54 -6.32
N SER A 274 7.69 7.86 -5.47
CA SER A 274 7.62 9.05 -4.60
C SER A 274 7.61 10.36 -5.38
N ALA A 275 8.44 10.47 -6.43
CA ALA A 275 8.59 11.70 -7.20
C ALA A 275 7.49 11.91 -8.25
N CYS A 276 7.00 10.81 -8.86
CA CYS A 276 6.15 10.90 -10.06
C CYS A 276 4.67 10.59 -9.80
N SER A 277 4.31 9.95 -8.66
CA SER A 277 2.96 9.42 -8.44
C SER A 277 1.86 10.48 -8.57
N THR A 278 2.02 11.63 -7.94
CA THR A 278 1.03 12.72 -7.99
C THR A 278 0.92 13.31 -9.40
N ALA A 279 2.05 13.61 -10.05
CA ALA A 279 2.08 14.20 -11.38
C ALA A 279 1.48 13.25 -12.44
N VAL A 280 1.89 11.98 -12.44
CA VAL A 280 1.35 10.98 -13.37
C VAL A 280 -0.13 10.75 -13.12
N THR A 281 -0.57 10.64 -11.87
CA THR A 281 -1.97 10.45 -11.52
C THR A 281 -2.84 11.64 -11.96
N ALA A 282 -2.36 12.86 -11.79
CA ALA A 282 -3.12 14.07 -12.15
C ALA A 282 -3.16 14.35 -13.66
N HIS A 283 -2.06 14.10 -14.38
CA HIS A 283 -1.91 14.58 -15.75
C HIS A 283 -1.95 13.48 -16.80
N LEU A 284 -1.48 12.28 -16.50
CA LEU A 284 -1.32 11.19 -17.46
C LEU A 284 -2.29 10.02 -17.22
N ALA A 285 -2.70 9.77 -15.96
CA ALA A 285 -3.59 8.66 -15.67
C ALA A 285 -4.99 8.86 -16.30
N PRO A 286 -5.61 7.78 -16.81
CA PRO A 286 -6.97 7.83 -17.30
C PRO A 286 -7.93 8.38 -16.24
N LYS A 287 -8.81 9.33 -16.60
CA LYS A 287 -9.76 9.97 -15.67
C LYS A 287 -10.73 8.96 -15.03
N VAL A 288 -11.08 7.91 -15.74
CA VAL A 288 -11.97 6.85 -15.25
C VAL A 288 -11.13 5.79 -14.52
N PRO A 289 -11.37 5.50 -13.23
CA PRO A 289 -10.53 4.58 -12.44
C PRO A 289 -10.32 3.21 -13.06
N ARG A 290 -11.39 2.60 -13.62
CA ARG A 290 -11.28 1.29 -14.28
C ARG A 290 -10.32 1.27 -15.47
N HIS A 291 -10.22 2.37 -16.22
CA HIS A 291 -9.28 2.46 -17.35
C HIS A 291 -7.84 2.60 -16.85
N ALA A 292 -7.64 3.27 -15.71
CA ALA A 292 -6.34 3.30 -15.05
C ALA A 292 -5.93 1.91 -14.55
N VAL A 293 -6.88 1.12 -14.04
CA VAL A 293 -6.64 -0.28 -13.64
C VAL A 293 -6.26 -1.15 -14.85
N VAL A 294 -6.98 -1.03 -15.98
CA VAL A 294 -6.64 -1.75 -17.22
C VAL A 294 -5.24 -1.38 -17.71
N ALA A 295 -4.94 -0.08 -17.83
CA ALA A 295 -3.63 0.40 -18.26
C ALA A 295 -2.52 -0.03 -17.30
N GLY A 296 -2.76 0.08 -15.99
CA GLY A 296 -1.82 -0.31 -14.96
C GLY A 296 -1.49 -1.80 -15.01
N TYR A 297 -2.49 -2.68 -15.12
CA TYR A 297 -2.25 -4.11 -15.23
C TYR A 297 -1.58 -4.51 -16.55
N LEU A 298 -1.88 -3.83 -17.66
CA LEU A 298 -1.19 -4.07 -18.92
C LEU A 298 0.30 -3.73 -18.80
N ILE A 299 0.63 -2.56 -18.23
CA ILE A 299 2.03 -2.15 -18.00
C ILE A 299 2.69 -3.09 -16.97
N MET A 300 1.97 -3.50 -15.92
CA MET A 300 2.49 -4.43 -14.92
C MET A 300 2.83 -5.78 -15.55
N ALA A 301 1.98 -6.33 -16.41
CA ALA A 301 2.23 -7.59 -17.11
C ALA A 301 3.54 -7.52 -17.93
N PHE A 302 3.76 -6.42 -18.64
CA PHE A 302 5.02 -6.21 -19.38
C PHE A 302 6.21 -6.02 -18.42
N GLY A 303 6.03 -5.28 -17.33
CA GLY A 303 7.07 -5.04 -16.33
C GLY A 303 7.53 -6.32 -15.64
N VAL A 304 6.58 -7.15 -15.17
CA VAL A 304 6.93 -8.43 -14.52
C VAL A 304 7.49 -9.42 -15.52
N TRP A 305 7.03 -9.43 -16.78
CA TRP A 305 7.62 -10.25 -17.82
C TRP A 305 9.05 -9.81 -18.17
N ALA A 306 9.34 -8.51 -18.13
CA ALA A 306 10.69 -8.00 -18.33
C ALA A 306 11.68 -8.47 -17.26
N PHE A 307 11.22 -8.75 -16.02
CA PHE A 307 12.05 -9.41 -14.99
C PHE A 307 12.44 -10.84 -15.37
N ALA A 308 11.67 -11.53 -16.19
CA ALA A 308 11.99 -12.88 -16.65
C ALA A 308 13.12 -12.91 -17.72
N LEU A 309 13.25 -11.82 -18.50
CA LEU A 309 14.19 -11.79 -19.65
C LEU A 309 15.65 -12.11 -19.29
N PRO A 310 16.22 -11.64 -18.16
CA PRO A 310 17.60 -11.97 -17.78
C PRO A 310 17.88 -13.46 -17.58
N ALA A 311 16.88 -14.26 -17.25
CA ALA A 311 17.04 -15.71 -17.06
C ALA A 311 17.02 -16.51 -18.38
N LEU A 312 16.76 -15.84 -19.51
CA LEU A 312 16.79 -16.50 -20.82
C LEU A 312 18.22 -16.78 -21.28
N PRO A 313 18.47 -17.89 -22.00
CA PRO A 313 19.81 -18.22 -22.51
C PRO A 313 20.39 -17.08 -23.36
N GLY A 314 21.62 -16.70 -23.10
CA GLY A 314 22.33 -15.64 -23.84
C GLY A 314 22.00 -14.20 -23.44
N ALA A 315 21.14 -13.98 -22.45
CA ALA A 315 20.70 -12.64 -22.04
C ALA A 315 21.67 -11.92 -21.06
N ALA A 316 22.79 -12.51 -20.68
CA ALA A 316 23.68 -11.96 -19.66
C ALA A 316 24.13 -10.50 -19.94
N SER A 317 24.45 -10.18 -21.21
CA SER A 317 24.86 -8.84 -21.62
C SER A 317 23.75 -7.79 -21.54
N THR A 318 22.48 -8.21 -21.58
CA THR A 318 21.29 -7.34 -21.57
C THR A 318 20.54 -7.37 -20.24
N ALA A 319 21.00 -8.18 -19.28
CA ALA A 319 20.31 -8.43 -18.01
C ALA A 319 20.04 -7.14 -17.23
N TRP A 320 21.02 -6.26 -17.10
CA TRP A 320 20.83 -4.97 -16.41
C TRP A 320 19.84 -4.06 -17.13
N ALA A 321 19.88 -3.98 -18.46
CA ALA A 321 18.93 -3.18 -19.23
C ALA A 321 17.50 -3.71 -19.03
N ALA A 322 17.32 -5.04 -19.07
CA ALA A 322 16.02 -5.66 -18.81
C ALA A 322 15.50 -5.39 -17.39
N LEU A 323 16.35 -5.49 -16.36
CA LEU A 323 15.97 -5.18 -14.99
C LEU A 323 15.60 -3.71 -14.80
N VAL A 324 16.32 -2.78 -15.43
CA VAL A 324 15.98 -1.35 -15.38
C VAL A 324 14.65 -1.08 -16.08
N VAL A 325 14.42 -1.66 -17.25
CA VAL A 325 13.12 -1.54 -17.93
C VAL A 325 12.01 -2.15 -17.09
N ALA A 326 12.24 -3.33 -16.51
CA ALA A 326 11.27 -4.00 -15.65
C ALA A 326 10.85 -3.13 -14.46
N ILE A 327 11.81 -2.56 -13.71
CA ILE A 327 11.51 -1.76 -12.53
C ILE A 327 10.84 -0.42 -12.89
N VAL A 328 11.19 0.19 -14.01
CA VAL A 328 10.53 1.42 -14.49
C VAL A 328 9.07 1.13 -14.87
N LEU A 329 8.81 0.06 -15.64
CA LEU A 329 7.44 -0.34 -16.00
C LEU A 329 6.64 -0.73 -14.76
N PHE A 330 7.24 -1.47 -13.83
CA PHE A 330 6.63 -1.83 -12.55
C PHE A 330 6.21 -0.58 -11.76
N SER A 331 7.12 0.38 -11.62
CA SER A 331 6.86 1.64 -10.91
C SER A 331 5.72 2.46 -11.56
N LEU A 332 5.70 2.54 -12.89
CA LEU A 332 4.62 3.21 -13.61
C LEU A 332 3.27 2.50 -13.42
N ALA A 333 3.26 1.17 -13.44
CA ALA A 333 2.07 0.38 -13.17
C ALA A 333 1.56 0.60 -11.74
N GLU A 334 2.45 0.59 -10.75
CA GLU A 334 2.14 0.87 -9.35
C GLU A 334 1.48 2.24 -9.15
N ILE A 335 2.02 3.27 -9.79
CA ILE A 335 1.47 4.65 -9.77
C ILE A 335 0.03 4.69 -10.32
N LEU A 336 -0.29 3.88 -11.32
CA LEU A 336 -1.64 3.82 -11.87
C LEU A 336 -2.58 2.95 -11.03
N LEU A 337 -2.12 1.77 -10.58
CA LEU A 337 -2.94 0.78 -9.88
C LEU A 337 -3.28 1.20 -8.47
N GLY A 338 -2.30 1.62 -7.67
CA GLY A 338 -2.48 1.90 -6.24
C GLY A 338 -3.61 2.92 -5.97
N PRO A 339 -3.53 4.15 -6.52
CA PRO A 339 -4.56 5.15 -6.34
C PRO A 339 -5.92 4.76 -6.95
N ALA A 340 -5.93 4.09 -8.13
CA ALA A 340 -7.16 3.71 -8.80
C ALA A 340 -7.91 2.58 -8.06
N LEU A 341 -7.22 1.55 -7.58
CA LEU A 341 -7.80 0.48 -6.78
C LEU A 341 -8.29 1.00 -5.42
N SER A 342 -7.53 1.91 -4.79
CA SER A 342 -7.94 2.57 -3.54
C SER A 342 -9.19 3.41 -3.72
N GLU A 343 -9.28 4.21 -4.80
CA GLU A 343 -10.48 4.98 -5.14
C GLU A 343 -11.68 4.07 -5.40
N LEU A 344 -11.50 2.98 -6.15
CA LEU A 344 -12.55 2.00 -6.43
C LEU A 344 -13.00 1.29 -5.15
N SER A 345 -12.09 0.96 -4.23
CA SER A 345 -12.43 0.28 -2.98
C SER A 345 -13.41 1.10 -2.13
N VAL A 346 -13.29 2.43 -2.16
CA VAL A 346 -14.23 3.31 -1.44
C VAL A 346 -15.47 3.61 -2.26
N SER A 347 -15.34 3.84 -3.58
CA SER A 347 -16.47 4.24 -4.43
C SER A 347 -17.47 3.10 -4.69
N LEU A 348 -17.02 1.85 -4.68
CA LEU A 348 -17.85 0.66 -4.83
C LEU A 348 -18.38 0.12 -3.49
N THR A 349 -17.97 0.69 -2.37
CA THR A 349 -18.42 0.29 -1.03
C THR A 349 -19.91 0.62 -0.86
N PRO A 350 -20.78 -0.36 -0.53
CA PRO A 350 -22.17 -0.13 -0.19
C PRO A 350 -22.29 0.68 1.11
N GLN A 351 -23.17 1.67 1.17
CA GLN A 351 -23.34 2.51 2.37
C GLN A 351 -23.69 1.71 3.64
N ALA A 352 -24.44 0.60 3.49
CA ALA A 352 -24.88 -0.24 4.60
C ALA A 352 -23.82 -1.24 5.11
N ALA A 353 -22.68 -1.41 4.43
CA ALA A 353 -21.67 -2.42 4.76
C ALA A 353 -20.23 -1.88 4.60
N GLY A 354 -20.04 -0.59 4.87
CA GLY A 354 -18.81 0.14 4.60
C GLY A 354 -17.60 -0.47 5.29
N GLY A 355 -17.70 -0.76 6.55
CA GLY A 355 -16.60 -1.34 7.32
C GLY A 355 -16.24 -2.76 6.89
N PHE A 356 -17.23 -3.63 6.72
CA PHE A 356 -16.98 -5.00 6.28
C PHE A 356 -16.28 -5.07 4.91
N THR A 357 -16.70 -4.24 3.97
CA THR A 357 -16.10 -4.22 2.62
C THR A 357 -14.65 -3.71 2.65
N GLN A 358 -14.34 -2.69 3.43
CA GLN A 358 -12.96 -2.24 3.61
C GLN A 358 -12.10 -3.28 4.33
N GLY A 359 -12.68 -3.98 5.32
CA GLY A 359 -12.04 -5.14 5.96
C GLY A 359 -11.70 -6.25 4.97
N LEU A 360 -12.62 -6.58 4.05
CA LEU A 360 -12.41 -7.60 3.01
C LEU A 360 -11.31 -7.18 2.02
N TYR A 361 -11.28 -5.90 1.62
CA TYR A 361 -10.23 -5.38 0.77
C TYR A 361 -8.85 -5.45 1.48
N GLN A 362 -8.78 -5.07 2.75
CA GLN A 362 -7.54 -5.18 3.53
C GLN A 362 -7.15 -6.64 3.77
N PHE A 363 -8.12 -7.54 3.95
CA PHE A 363 -7.86 -8.97 4.09
C PHE A 363 -7.16 -9.54 2.84
N SER A 364 -7.54 -9.12 1.63
CA SER A 364 -6.83 -9.54 0.41
C SER A 364 -5.35 -9.11 0.41
N TRP A 365 -5.04 -7.91 0.94
CA TRP A 365 -3.67 -7.46 1.13
C TRP A 365 -2.92 -8.33 2.14
N ALA A 366 -3.50 -8.53 3.31
CA ALA A 366 -2.86 -9.28 4.39
C ALA A 366 -2.60 -10.74 4.00
N VAL A 367 -3.57 -11.42 3.37
CA VAL A 367 -3.40 -12.80 2.87
C VAL A 367 -2.35 -12.86 1.77
N GLY A 368 -2.37 -11.95 0.81
CA GLY A 368 -1.39 -11.92 -0.28
C GLY A 368 0.05 -11.76 0.25
N MET A 369 0.27 -10.85 1.19
CA MET A 369 1.58 -10.63 1.80
C MET A 369 2.08 -11.82 2.62
N VAL A 370 1.19 -12.53 3.32
CA VAL A 370 1.54 -13.75 4.08
C VAL A 370 1.83 -14.92 3.16
N ALA A 371 1.07 -15.08 2.09
CA ALA A 371 1.20 -16.22 1.18
C ALA A 371 2.35 -16.07 0.16
N ALA A 372 2.71 -14.84 -0.20
CA ALA A 372 3.65 -14.55 -1.28
C ALA A 372 5.04 -15.17 -1.09
N PRO A 373 5.70 -15.14 0.08
CA PRO A 373 7.02 -15.74 0.25
C PRO A 373 7.03 -17.24 -0.07
N ALA A 374 6.04 -17.99 0.45
CA ALA A 374 5.94 -19.43 0.20
C ALA A 374 5.60 -19.73 -1.28
N LEU A 375 4.68 -18.96 -1.86
CA LEU A 375 4.29 -19.10 -3.26
C LEU A 375 5.48 -18.84 -4.19
N PHE A 376 6.17 -17.72 -4.03
CA PHE A 376 7.24 -17.33 -4.93
C PHE A 376 8.51 -18.18 -4.77
N THR A 377 8.82 -18.63 -3.56
CA THR A 377 9.94 -19.55 -3.37
C THR A 377 9.68 -20.91 -4.03
N ALA A 378 8.48 -21.47 -3.86
CA ALA A 378 8.10 -22.72 -4.51
C ALA A 378 8.12 -22.63 -6.05
N LEU A 379 7.62 -21.52 -6.62
CA LEU A 379 7.66 -21.27 -8.05
C LEU A 379 9.11 -21.12 -8.57
N LEU A 380 9.93 -20.36 -7.83
CA LEU A 380 11.33 -20.09 -8.20
C LEU A 380 12.21 -21.37 -8.13
N GLU A 381 11.95 -22.26 -7.16
CA GLU A 381 12.64 -23.54 -7.06
C GLU A 381 12.28 -24.47 -8.22
N ALA A 382 11.07 -24.37 -8.76
CA ALA A 382 10.65 -25.18 -9.90
C ALA A 382 11.25 -24.68 -11.22
N ASP A 383 11.21 -23.36 -11.47
CA ASP A 383 11.80 -22.72 -12.65
C ASP A 383 11.93 -21.21 -12.42
N PRO A 384 13.06 -20.56 -12.77
CA PRO A 384 13.26 -19.11 -12.62
C PRO A 384 12.27 -18.22 -13.35
N LEU A 385 11.60 -18.73 -14.40
CA LEU A 385 10.62 -17.97 -15.20
C LEU A 385 9.20 -18.08 -14.64
N LEU A 386 8.90 -19.15 -13.89
CA LEU A 386 7.53 -19.43 -13.39
C LEU A 386 6.94 -18.31 -12.55
N PRO A 387 7.63 -17.71 -11.56
CA PRO A 387 7.05 -16.65 -10.76
C PRO A 387 6.58 -15.48 -11.61
N TRP A 388 7.39 -15.06 -12.57
CA TRP A 388 7.12 -13.94 -13.46
C TRP A 388 6.02 -14.26 -14.48
N GLY A 389 6.02 -15.50 -15.02
CA GLY A 389 4.99 -15.98 -15.94
C GLY A 389 3.62 -16.05 -15.29
N VAL A 390 3.53 -16.59 -14.08
CA VAL A 390 2.29 -16.68 -13.29
C VAL A 390 1.75 -15.29 -12.97
N GLU A 391 2.61 -14.38 -12.53
CA GLU A 391 2.21 -13.01 -12.20
C GLU A 391 1.79 -12.23 -13.45
N ALA A 392 2.50 -12.36 -14.57
CA ALA A 392 2.12 -11.74 -15.84
C ALA A 392 0.74 -12.27 -16.32
N ALA A 393 0.51 -13.59 -16.23
CA ALA A 393 -0.78 -14.19 -16.58
C ALA A 393 -1.91 -13.66 -15.66
N ALA A 394 -1.67 -13.55 -14.36
CA ALA A 394 -2.64 -12.97 -13.42
C ALA A 394 -2.96 -11.51 -13.74
N CYS A 395 -1.97 -10.70 -14.11
CA CYS A 395 -2.15 -9.33 -14.57
C CYS A 395 -2.97 -9.27 -15.87
N LEU A 396 -2.71 -10.15 -16.85
CA LEU A 396 -3.48 -10.19 -18.10
C LEU A 396 -4.94 -10.62 -17.87
N ILE A 397 -5.19 -11.57 -16.98
CA ILE A 397 -6.55 -11.92 -16.55
C ILE A 397 -7.24 -10.70 -15.92
N ALA A 398 -6.51 -9.93 -15.11
CA ALA A 398 -7.03 -8.71 -14.52
C ALA A 398 -7.36 -7.64 -15.57
N VAL A 399 -6.56 -7.50 -16.63
CA VAL A 399 -6.87 -6.61 -17.78
C VAL A 399 -8.22 -6.97 -18.41
N LEU A 400 -8.49 -8.27 -18.63
CA LEU A 400 -9.74 -8.74 -19.22
C LEU A 400 -10.94 -8.56 -18.29
N ALA A 401 -10.77 -8.70 -16.99
CA ALA A 401 -11.84 -8.62 -16.00
C ALA A 401 -12.14 -7.17 -15.52
N ALA A 402 -11.17 -6.27 -15.53
CA ALA A 402 -11.32 -4.90 -15.02
C ALA A 402 -12.41 -4.06 -15.71
N PRO A 403 -12.73 -4.21 -17.02
CA PRO A 403 -13.84 -3.50 -17.66
C PRO A 403 -15.21 -3.76 -17.01
N ALA A 404 -15.37 -4.92 -16.31
CA ALA A 404 -16.60 -5.24 -15.59
C ALA A 404 -16.81 -4.40 -14.31
N LEU A 405 -15.78 -3.67 -13.83
CA LEU A 405 -15.88 -2.69 -12.74
C LEU A 405 -16.57 -1.39 -13.21
N LYS A 406 -17.77 -1.51 -13.78
CA LYS A 406 -18.53 -0.31 -14.15
C LYS A 406 -19.07 0.37 -12.90
N ALA A 407 -18.63 1.61 -12.63
CA ALA A 407 -19.30 2.45 -11.65
C ALA A 407 -20.76 2.68 -12.06
N PRO A 408 -21.72 2.76 -11.11
CA PRO A 408 -23.09 3.16 -11.45
C PRO A 408 -23.04 4.49 -12.18
N ASN A 409 -23.73 4.57 -13.35
CA ASN A 409 -23.73 5.74 -14.22
C ASN A 409 -24.20 6.99 -13.48
N ARG A 410 -23.30 7.84 -12.97
CA ARG A 410 -23.63 9.16 -12.40
C ARG A 410 -24.02 10.23 -13.45
N HIS A 411 -23.93 9.93 -14.75
CA HIS A 411 -24.07 10.91 -15.85
C HIS A 411 -25.20 10.64 -16.85
N ARG A 412 -26.37 10.13 -16.41
CA ARG A 412 -27.57 10.18 -17.26
C ARG A 412 -28.73 10.93 -16.58
N ARG A 413 -28.50 12.15 -16.13
CA ARG A 413 -29.57 13.16 -16.05
C ARG A 413 -29.24 14.27 -17.03
N ARG A 414 -29.51 14.04 -18.31
CA ARG A 414 -29.85 15.12 -19.23
C ARG A 414 -31.17 15.73 -18.70
N ASN A 415 -31.16 17.06 -18.51
CA ASN A 415 -32.34 17.85 -18.27
C ASN A 415 -33.56 17.34 -19.04
N PRO A 416 -34.73 17.15 -18.43
CA PRO A 416 -35.96 17.21 -19.15
C PRO A 416 -36.18 18.69 -19.51
N ARG A 417 -36.39 18.94 -20.78
CA ARG A 417 -36.83 20.23 -21.34
C ARG A 417 -38.16 20.62 -20.72
#